data_fecf94c6daabe09b75a31910b74eb8b3
#
_entry.id   fecf94c6daabe09b75a31910b74eb8b3
#
_cell.length_a   1.000
_cell.length_b   1.000
_cell.length_c   1.000
_cell.angle_alpha   90.00
_cell.angle_beta   90.00
_cell.angle_gamma   90.00
#
_symmetry.space_group_name_H-M   'P 1'
#
loop_
_entity.id
_entity.type
_entity.pdbx_description
1 polymer ?
#
loop_
_entity_poly.entity_id
_entity_poly.type
_entity_poly.pdbx_seq_one_letter_code
_entity_poly.pdbx_strand_id
1 'polypeptide(L)'
;QLDQTVWREETAAQQAEDVFVKLWDDLRAAKDKYVPLSELAISNIILPVGAETRAVDWGIREHTLSAGTEALGVDEWRAWLKGWEKKGWRIVETEWHQEKFSLGKGAPESLFKIVIHAQRENHRAILRGELEVHWIKVAGKFQVGALKVLSARMFEREGAVPFAAHQEILTQTDRLGSCLPTIVKDINGDGLPEILLPGANEVHWNRGGWKFERARLFNHYPTELTAGVAADFNGDGRVDFFGLPQQGQPWLYVADDSGRFTARPQAIRVPISELEGHSAVTAGDVDGDNDLDIWVMQYKFPYVRGQFPTPYYNANDGFPSYLLLNDGHGKFTEATGLAGLAAKGRRRTYSGSFVDFDGDGDLDLLNVSDFAGLDLYLNNGKGKFTDITEQLGDTRFSFGMSHTLGDFN
;
A
#
# COMPACT_ATOMS: atom_id res chain seq x y z
N GLN A 1 -36.38 -6.60 7.91
CA GLN A 1 -37.25 -6.99 6.78
C GLN A 1 -36.48 -7.00 5.45
N LEU A 2 -35.67 -5.97 5.15
CA LEU A 2 -34.84 -5.89 3.93
C LEU A 2 -33.78 -7.02 3.87
N ASP A 3 -33.13 -7.36 4.99
CA ASP A 3 -32.13 -8.43 5.09
C ASP A 3 -32.72 -9.83 4.77
N GLN A 4 -34.02 -10.01 4.99
CA GLN A 4 -34.70 -11.28 4.69
C GLN A 4 -35.24 -11.38 3.25
N THR A 5 -35.22 -10.28 2.51
CA THR A 5 -35.78 -10.20 1.15
C THR A 5 -34.72 -9.76 0.12
N VAL A 6 -34.34 -8.48 0.12
CA VAL A 6 -33.43 -7.86 -0.86
C VAL A 6 -31.98 -8.29 -0.61
N TRP A 7 -31.55 -8.30 0.68
CA TRP A 7 -30.18 -8.59 1.09
C TRP A 7 -29.93 -10.03 1.58
N ARG A 8 -30.86 -10.93 1.25
CA ARG A 8 -30.83 -12.31 1.76
C ARG A 8 -29.56 -13.06 1.41
N GLU A 9 -29.08 -12.92 0.19
CA GLU A 9 -27.88 -13.61 -0.27
C GLU A 9 -26.62 -13.00 0.33
N GLU A 10 -26.54 -11.68 0.42
CA GLU A 10 -25.44 -10.96 1.06
C GLU A 10 -25.33 -11.25 2.55
N THR A 11 -26.47 -11.23 3.26
CA THR A 11 -26.51 -11.59 4.67
C THR A 11 -26.06 -13.05 4.89
N ALA A 12 -26.44 -13.94 3.99
CA ALA A 12 -26.03 -15.33 4.04
C ALA A 12 -24.52 -15.48 3.72
N ALA A 13 -24.03 -14.73 2.73
CA ALA A 13 -22.60 -14.69 2.38
C ALA A 13 -21.75 -14.24 3.56
N GLN A 14 -22.15 -13.18 4.23
CA GLN A 14 -21.46 -12.66 5.41
C GLN A 14 -21.46 -13.65 6.57
N GLN A 15 -22.58 -14.30 6.85
CA GLN A 15 -22.67 -15.34 7.88
C GLN A 15 -21.80 -16.57 7.56
N ALA A 16 -21.63 -16.91 6.29
CA ALA A 16 -20.73 -17.98 5.84
C ALA A 16 -19.27 -17.56 5.99
N GLU A 17 -18.93 -16.34 5.58
CA GLU A 17 -17.59 -15.77 5.71
C GLU A 17 -17.13 -15.67 7.17
N ASP A 18 -18.01 -15.30 8.10
CA ASP A 18 -17.74 -15.19 9.54
C ASP A 18 -17.12 -16.48 10.12
N VAL A 19 -17.43 -17.65 9.56
CA VAL A 19 -16.85 -18.94 9.98
C VAL A 19 -15.33 -18.95 9.71
N PHE A 20 -14.91 -18.45 8.53
CA PHE A 20 -13.49 -18.39 8.17
C PHE A 20 -12.79 -17.17 8.77
N VAL A 21 -13.48 -16.05 8.99
CA VAL A 21 -12.96 -14.93 9.77
C VAL A 21 -12.59 -15.40 11.17
N LYS A 22 -13.50 -16.13 11.82
CA LYS A 22 -13.22 -16.72 13.14
C LYS A 22 -12.03 -17.70 13.10
N LEU A 23 -11.99 -18.60 12.13
CA LEU A 23 -10.84 -19.50 11.96
C LEU A 23 -9.54 -18.72 11.78
N TRP A 24 -9.55 -17.66 10.99
CA TRP A 24 -8.39 -16.81 10.75
C TRP A 24 -7.91 -16.11 12.02
N ASP A 25 -8.83 -15.59 12.84
CA ASP A 25 -8.52 -15.00 14.13
C ASP A 25 -7.94 -16.03 15.11
N ASP A 26 -8.54 -17.22 15.17
CA ASP A 26 -8.03 -18.34 15.99
C ASP A 26 -6.61 -18.75 15.52
N LEU A 27 -6.36 -18.79 14.20
CA LEU A 27 -5.03 -19.05 13.62
C LEU A 27 -4.02 -17.96 13.95
N ARG A 28 -4.41 -16.67 13.92
CA ARG A 28 -3.52 -15.56 14.31
C ARG A 28 -3.11 -15.65 15.78
N ALA A 29 -4.07 -15.96 16.64
CA ALA A 29 -3.85 -16.05 18.08
C ALA A 29 -3.06 -17.29 18.49
N ALA A 30 -3.16 -18.40 17.76
CA ALA A 30 -2.54 -19.67 18.11
C ALA A 30 -1.02 -19.65 17.94
N LYS A 31 -0.30 -20.18 18.96
CA LYS A 31 1.14 -20.47 18.86
C LYS A 31 1.40 -21.61 17.87
N ASP A 32 0.57 -22.63 17.91
CA ASP A 32 0.55 -23.74 16.97
C ASP A 32 -0.70 -23.65 16.10
N LYS A 33 -0.48 -23.31 14.84
CA LYS A 33 -1.58 -23.11 13.87
C LYS A 33 -2.20 -24.41 13.34
N TYR A 34 -1.59 -25.55 13.63
CA TYR A 34 -2.19 -26.85 13.33
C TYR A 34 -3.39 -27.15 14.25
N VAL A 35 -3.42 -26.59 15.44
CA VAL A 35 -4.53 -26.81 16.40
C VAL A 35 -5.85 -26.29 15.85
N PRO A 36 -6.03 -25.00 15.51
CA PRO A 36 -7.29 -24.52 14.97
C PRO A 36 -7.70 -25.20 13.65
N LEU A 37 -6.74 -25.56 12.79
CA LEU A 37 -7.03 -26.32 11.57
C LEU A 37 -7.54 -27.73 11.84
N SER A 38 -7.02 -28.39 12.87
CA SER A 38 -7.44 -29.74 13.25
C SER A 38 -8.81 -29.76 13.97
N GLU A 39 -9.19 -28.62 14.57
CA GLU A 39 -10.47 -28.42 15.27
C GLU A 39 -11.58 -27.92 14.36
N LEU A 40 -11.23 -27.52 13.11
CA LEU A 40 -12.23 -27.08 12.14
C LEU A 40 -13.25 -28.20 11.92
N ALA A 41 -14.54 -27.88 12.16
CA ALA A 41 -15.64 -28.82 11.96
C ALA A 41 -15.92 -28.98 10.47
N ILE A 42 -15.45 -30.08 9.89
CA ILE A 42 -15.67 -30.46 8.48
C ILE A 42 -16.18 -31.90 8.41
N SER A 43 -16.92 -32.25 7.37
CA SER A 43 -17.26 -33.65 7.09
C SER A 43 -16.13 -34.35 6.32
N ASN A 44 -15.57 -33.68 5.33
CA ASN A 44 -14.43 -34.15 4.54
C ASN A 44 -13.70 -33.00 3.85
N ILE A 45 -12.51 -33.33 3.33
CA ILE A 45 -11.72 -32.41 2.50
C ILE A 45 -11.09 -33.16 1.34
N ILE A 46 -11.13 -32.57 0.15
CA ILE A 46 -10.41 -33.06 -1.04
C ILE A 46 -9.18 -32.18 -1.23
N LEU A 47 -8.01 -32.78 -1.05
CA LEU A 47 -6.72 -32.09 -1.22
C LEU A 47 -6.26 -32.10 -2.67
N PRO A 48 -5.44 -31.14 -3.10
CA PRO A 48 -4.90 -31.11 -4.45
C PRO A 48 -3.86 -32.22 -4.63
N VAL A 49 -3.71 -32.70 -5.86
CA VAL A 49 -2.79 -33.78 -6.23
C VAL A 49 -1.94 -33.40 -7.42
N GLY A 50 -0.85 -34.16 -7.62
CA GLY A 50 0.06 -33.95 -8.72
C GLY A 50 0.91 -32.69 -8.52
N ALA A 51 2.06 -32.65 -9.15
CA ALA A 51 2.87 -31.44 -9.19
C ALA A 51 3.63 -31.40 -10.51
N GLU A 52 3.30 -30.45 -11.36
CA GLU A 52 4.23 -29.99 -12.37
C GLU A 52 5.18 -29.01 -11.68
N THR A 53 6.48 -29.29 -11.72
CA THR A 53 7.49 -28.49 -11.04
C THR A 53 8.34 -27.76 -12.06
N ARG A 54 8.49 -26.43 -11.87
CA ARG A 54 9.43 -25.62 -12.65
C ARG A 54 10.35 -24.82 -11.74
N ALA A 55 11.57 -24.60 -12.17
CA ALA A 55 12.46 -23.64 -11.55
C ALA A 55 12.06 -22.21 -11.94
N VAL A 56 12.09 -21.31 -10.97
CA VAL A 56 11.89 -19.87 -11.12
C VAL A 56 13.16 -19.19 -10.63
N ASP A 57 13.32 -17.90 -10.89
CA ASP A 57 14.47 -17.13 -10.40
C ASP A 57 14.60 -17.16 -8.89
N TRP A 58 15.78 -16.79 -8.39
CA TRP A 58 16.10 -16.70 -6.96
C TRP A 58 16.11 -18.04 -6.20
N GLY A 59 16.26 -19.17 -6.93
CA GLY A 59 16.25 -20.51 -6.34
C GLY A 59 14.88 -20.96 -5.84
N ILE A 60 13.81 -20.37 -6.40
CA ILE A 60 12.43 -20.77 -6.12
C ILE A 60 12.03 -21.92 -7.03
N ARG A 61 11.32 -22.90 -6.49
CA ARG A 61 10.60 -23.93 -7.25
C ARG A 61 9.10 -23.67 -7.14
N GLU A 62 8.44 -23.64 -8.28
CA GLU A 62 6.99 -23.56 -8.36
C GLU A 62 6.41 -24.93 -8.66
N HIS A 63 5.41 -25.33 -7.88
CA HIS A 63 4.67 -26.57 -8.06
C HIS A 63 3.22 -26.21 -8.37
N THR A 64 2.71 -26.67 -9.52
CA THR A 64 1.31 -26.52 -9.90
C THR A 64 0.56 -27.77 -9.49
N LEU A 65 -0.47 -27.63 -8.68
CA LEU A 65 -1.31 -28.69 -8.16
C LEU A 65 -2.72 -28.57 -8.72
N SER A 66 -3.31 -29.69 -9.10
CA SER A 66 -4.68 -29.78 -9.62
C SER A 66 -5.62 -30.38 -8.57
N ALA A 67 -6.92 -30.22 -8.75
CA ALA A 67 -7.92 -30.79 -7.87
C ALA A 67 -7.76 -32.31 -7.77
N GLY A 68 -7.75 -32.82 -6.54
CA GLY A 68 -7.83 -34.26 -6.27
C GLY A 68 -9.26 -34.78 -6.42
N THR A 69 -9.38 -36.10 -6.27
CA THR A 69 -10.67 -36.80 -6.32
C THR A 69 -10.99 -37.59 -5.05
N GLU A 70 -9.97 -37.83 -4.21
CA GLU A 70 -10.12 -38.59 -2.98
C GLU A 70 -10.46 -37.68 -1.81
N ALA A 71 -11.56 -37.98 -1.14
CA ALA A 71 -12.03 -37.22 0.02
C ALA A 71 -11.46 -37.84 1.29
N LEU A 72 -10.75 -37.03 2.07
CA LEU A 72 -10.27 -37.38 3.40
C LEU A 72 -11.35 -37.06 4.42
N GLY A 73 -11.66 -38.02 5.30
CA GLY A 73 -12.47 -37.76 6.48
C GLY A 73 -11.72 -36.94 7.55
N VAL A 74 -12.42 -36.56 8.61
CA VAL A 74 -11.85 -35.72 9.68
C VAL A 74 -10.58 -36.32 10.31
N ASP A 75 -10.56 -37.60 10.58
CA ASP A 75 -9.42 -38.25 11.24
C ASP A 75 -8.23 -38.37 10.28
N GLU A 76 -8.48 -38.62 8.99
CA GLU A 76 -7.46 -38.63 7.94
C GLU A 76 -6.88 -37.23 7.71
N TRP A 77 -7.73 -36.19 7.71
CA TRP A 77 -7.29 -34.79 7.68
C TRP A 77 -6.37 -34.45 8.86
N ARG A 78 -6.78 -34.79 10.07
CA ARG A 78 -5.97 -34.59 11.27
C ARG A 78 -4.63 -35.33 11.19
N ALA A 79 -4.66 -36.55 10.70
CA ALA A 79 -3.45 -37.35 10.50
C ALA A 79 -2.52 -36.73 9.45
N TRP A 80 -3.09 -36.17 8.37
CA TRP A 80 -2.35 -35.46 7.33
C TRP A 80 -1.67 -34.20 7.87
N LEU A 81 -2.40 -33.36 8.62
CA LEU A 81 -1.84 -32.18 9.31
C LEU A 81 -0.67 -32.57 10.22
N LYS A 82 -0.89 -33.58 11.06
CA LYS A 82 0.14 -34.09 11.97
C LYS A 82 1.36 -34.65 11.24
N GLY A 83 1.17 -35.16 10.03
CA GLY A 83 2.26 -35.61 9.17
C GLY A 83 3.19 -34.46 8.74
N TRP A 84 2.64 -33.30 8.44
CA TRP A 84 3.42 -32.10 8.10
C TRP A 84 4.13 -31.53 9.33
N GLU A 85 3.44 -31.45 10.47
CA GLU A 85 4.03 -31.04 11.75
C GLU A 85 5.24 -31.92 12.11
N LYS A 86 5.09 -33.26 12.03
CA LYS A 86 6.18 -34.22 12.28
C LYS A 86 7.38 -34.07 11.36
N LYS A 87 7.15 -33.59 10.11
CA LYS A 87 8.23 -33.27 9.16
C LYS A 87 8.92 -31.93 9.49
N GLY A 88 8.55 -31.28 10.59
CA GLY A 88 9.13 -30.02 11.06
C GLY A 88 8.58 -28.77 10.39
N TRP A 89 7.53 -28.88 9.56
CA TRP A 89 6.89 -27.72 8.98
C TRP A 89 6.06 -26.97 10.03
N ARG A 90 6.16 -25.67 10.03
CA ARG A 90 5.34 -24.76 10.85
C ARG A 90 4.61 -23.80 9.96
N ILE A 91 3.31 -23.65 10.15
CA ILE A 91 2.51 -22.63 9.50
C ILE A 91 2.82 -21.30 10.21
N VAL A 92 3.24 -20.29 9.44
CA VAL A 92 3.61 -18.97 9.94
C VAL A 92 2.44 -18.02 9.87
N GLU A 93 1.78 -18.01 8.72
CA GLU A 93 0.70 -17.08 8.40
C GLU A 93 -0.30 -17.72 7.44
N THR A 94 -1.55 -17.27 7.51
CA THR A 94 -2.60 -17.71 6.59
C THR A 94 -3.51 -16.54 6.24
N GLU A 95 -4.05 -16.56 5.01
CA GLU A 95 -5.07 -15.61 4.55
C GLU A 95 -6.24 -16.38 3.94
N TRP A 96 -7.45 -15.89 4.18
CA TRP A 96 -8.70 -16.54 3.78
C TRP A 96 -9.68 -15.48 3.27
N HIS A 97 -9.91 -15.40 1.96
CA HIS A 97 -10.76 -14.39 1.35
C HIS A 97 -11.89 -15.03 0.57
N GLN A 98 -13.14 -14.77 0.96
CA GLN A 98 -14.31 -15.20 0.21
C GLN A 98 -14.46 -14.35 -1.05
N GLU A 99 -14.39 -15.00 -2.23
CA GLU A 99 -14.56 -14.31 -3.50
C GLU A 99 -15.99 -14.42 -4.04
N LYS A 100 -16.62 -15.56 -3.80
CA LYS A 100 -17.98 -15.82 -4.29
C LYS A 100 -18.76 -16.58 -3.23
N PHE A 101 -20.04 -16.31 -3.20
CA PHE A 101 -21.02 -17.07 -2.44
C PHE A 101 -22.27 -17.29 -3.30
N SER A 102 -22.90 -18.44 -3.18
CA SER A 102 -24.18 -18.76 -3.83
C SER A 102 -25.04 -19.59 -2.91
N LEU A 103 -26.30 -19.21 -2.76
CA LEU A 103 -27.30 -20.03 -2.08
C LEU A 103 -27.69 -21.26 -2.92
N GLY A 104 -27.49 -21.20 -4.26
CA GLY A 104 -27.74 -22.29 -5.19
C GLY A 104 -29.18 -22.84 -5.19
N LYS A 105 -29.41 -23.83 -6.05
CA LYS A 105 -30.61 -24.68 -5.99
C LYS A 105 -30.41 -25.91 -5.07
N GLY A 106 -29.17 -26.12 -4.59
CA GLY A 106 -28.72 -27.20 -3.70
C GLY A 106 -28.22 -26.69 -2.36
N ALA A 107 -27.10 -27.26 -1.90
CA ALA A 107 -26.40 -26.74 -0.73
C ALA A 107 -25.74 -25.39 -1.06
N PRO A 108 -25.66 -24.43 -0.12
CA PRO A 108 -24.91 -23.22 -0.32
C PRO A 108 -23.41 -23.49 -0.53
N GLU A 109 -22.78 -22.69 -1.38
CA GLU A 109 -21.37 -22.85 -1.77
C GLU A 109 -20.63 -21.52 -1.72
N SER A 110 -19.35 -21.57 -1.37
CA SER A 110 -18.44 -20.43 -1.47
C SER A 110 -17.17 -20.82 -2.18
N LEU A 111 -16.56 -19.84 -2.85
CA LEU A 111 -15.17 -19.90 -3.34
C LEU A 111 -14.33 -18.98 -2.47
N PHE A 112 -13.25 -19.53 -1.91
CA PHE A 112 -12.24 -18.79 -1.17
C PHE A 112 -10.90 -18.81 -1.91
N LYS A 113 -10.19 -17.69 -1.89
CA LYS A 113 -8.74 -17.67 -2.08
C LYS A 113 -8.05 -17.87 -0.75
N ILE A 114 -7.07 -18.77 -0.75
CA ILE A 114 -6.26 -19.07 0.42
C ILE A 114 -4.79 -18.84 0.13
N VAL A 115 -4.08 -18.29 1.13
CA VAL A 115 -2.62 -18.23 1.14
C VAL A 115 -2.13 -18.83 2.45
N ILE A 116 -1.15 -19.73 2.38
CA ILE A 116 -0.55 -20.36 3.54
C ILE A 116 0.96 -20.22 3.44
N HIS A 117 1.57 -19.53 4.41
CA HIS A 117 3.00 -19.43 4.56
C HIS A 117 3.48 -20.48 5.57
N ALA A 118 4.42 -21.29 5.17
CA ALA A 118 5.01 -22.32 6.02
C ALA A 118 6.53 -22.27 5.97
N GLN A 119 7.15 -22.74 7.06
CA GLN A 119 8.61 -22.81 7.16
C GLN A 119 9.08 -24.07 7.88
N ARG A 120 10.28 -24.54 7.51
CA ARG A 120 11.00 -25.62 8.16
C ARG A 120 12.49 -25.35 8.02
N GLU A 121 13.22 -25.18 9.14
CA GLU A 121 14.65 -24.83 9.10
C GLU A 121 14.96 -23.74 8.06
N ASN A 122 15.73 -24.10 7.01
CA ASN A 122 16.09 -23.20 5.92
C ASN A 122 15.12 -23.26 4.73
N HIS A 123 13.99 -23.96 4.87
CA HIS A 123 12.94 -24.02 3.85
C HIS A 123 11.83 -23.02 4.12
N ARG A 124 11.33 -22.41 3.07
CA ARG A 124 10.13 -21.56 3.04
C ARG A 124 9.20 -22.06 1.96
N ALA A 125 7.92 -22.11 2.26
CA ALA A 125 6.89 -22.47 1.28
C ALA A 125 5.72 -21.48 1.39
N ILE A 126 5.16 -21.11 0.24
CA ILE A 126 3.92 -20.34 0.12
C ILE A 126 2.99 -21.15 -0.76
N LEU A 127 1.86 -21.55 -0.22
CA LEU A 127 0.76 -22.15 -0.97
C LEU A 127 -0.27 -21.09 -1.26
N ARG A 128 -0.66 -20.94 -2.53
CA ARG A 128 -1.78 -20.12 -2.98
C ARG A 128 -2.77 -21.01 -3.70
N GLY A 129 -4.04 -20.95 -3.34
CA GLY A 129 -5.03 -21.84 -3.92
C GLY A 129 -6.45 -21.33 -3.86
N GLU A 130 -7.30 -22.01 -4.61
CA GLU A 130 -8.74 -21.82 -4.61
C GLU A 130 -9.41 -22.96 -3.85
N LEU A 131 -10.24 -22.60 -2.88
CA LEU A 131 -10.94 -23.52 -2.00
C LEU A 131 -12.45 -23.38 -2.19
N GLU A 132 -13.09 -24.43 -2.70
CA GLU A 132 -14.53 -24.56 -2.73
C GLU A 132 -15.03 -25.08 -1.39
N VAL A 133 -16.04 -24.42 -0.84
CA VAL A 133 -16.64 -24.74 0.45
C VAL A 133 -18.11 -25.05 0.24
N HIS A 134 -18.53 -26.27 0.58
CA HIS A 134 -19.94 -26.65 0.64
C HIS A 134 -20.44 -26.49 2.06
N TRP A 135 -21.51 -25.73 2.23
CA TRP A 135 -22.05 -25.36 3.53
C TRP A 135 -23.22 -26.27 3.94
N ILE A 136 -23.26 -26.57 5.23
CA ILE A 136 -24.45 -27.15 5.89
C ILE A 136 -25.01 -26.16 6.91
N LYS A 137 -26.29 -26.29 7.26
CA LYS A 137 -26.88 -25.51 8.33
C LYS A 137 -27.18 -26.40 9.52
N VAL A 138 -26.62 -26.07 10.67
CA VAL A 138 -26.85 -26.74 11.94
C VAL A 138 -27.41 -25.71 12.92
N ALA A 139 -28.59 -25.95 13.44
CA ALA A 139 -29.31 -25.00 14.30
C ALA A 139 -29.40 -23.58 13.71
N GLY A 140 -29.59 -23.48 12.37
CA GLY A 140 -29.72 -22.22 11.64
C GLY A 140 -28.42 -21.49 11.32
N LYS A 141 -27.26 -21.98 11.77
CA LYS A 141 -25.93 -21.39 11.51
C LYS A 141 -25.22 -22.17 10.43
N PHE A 142 -24.40 -21.46 9.62
CA PHE A 142 -23.52 -22.10 8.66
C PHE A 142 -22.38 -22.84 9.37
N GLN A 143 -22.11 -24.06 8.90
CA GLN A 143 -20.96 -24.86 9.23
C GLN A 143 -20.35 -25.42 7.94
N VAL A 144 -19.06 -25.64 7.94
CA VAL A 144 -18.39 -26.26 6.81
C VAL A 144 -18.81 -27.72 6.69
N GLY A 145 -19.45 -28.08 5.59
CA GLY A 145 -19.78 -29.47 5.25
C GLY A 145 -18.56 -30.15 4.61
N ALA A 146 -18.19 -29.72 3.43
CA ALA A 146 -17.05 -30.28 2.70
C ALA A 146 -16.16 -29.16 2.16
N LEU A 147 -14.87 -29.47 2.03
CA LEU A 147 -13.86 -28.59 1.44
C LEU A 147 -13.25 -29.28 0.22
N LYS A 148 -13.00 -28.52 -0.84
CA LYS A 148 -12.27 -29.01 -2.00
C LYS A 148 -11.30 -27.97 -2.50
N VAL A 149 -10.01 -28.30 -2.51
CA VAL A 149 -9.00 -27.45 -3.17
C VAL A 149 -9.10 -27.69 -4.68
N LEU A 150 -9.55 -26.66 -5.41
CA LEU A 150 -9.75 -26.73 -6.86
C LEU A 150 -8.43 -26.65 -7.64
N SER A 151 -7.58 -25.75 -7.19
CA SER A 151 -6.25 -25.53 -7.76
C SER A 151 -5.33 -24.96 -6.68
N ALA A 152 -4.05 -25.24 -6.77
CA ALA A 152 -3.06 -24.59 -5.95
C ALA A 152 -1.72 -24.44 -6.67
N ARG A 153 -0.99 -23.37 -6.33
CA ARG A 153 0.43 -23.21 -6.66
C ARG A 153 1.22 -23.13 -5.36
N MET A 154 2.25 -23.94 -5.25
CA MET A 154 3.16 -23.89 -4.13
C MET A 154 4.52 -23.41 -4.60
N PHE A 155 5.00 -22.36 -3.98
CA PHE A 155 6.34 -21.81 -4.19
C PHE A 155 7.20 -22.22 -3.00
N GLU A 156 8.29 -22.92 -3.25
CA GLU A 156 9.21 -23.29 -2.19
C GLU A 156 10.63 -22.84 -2.51
N ARG A 157 11.37 -22.48 -1.46
CA ARG A 157 12.76 -22.10 -1.53
C ARG A 157 13.54 -22.70 -0.38
N GLU A 158 14.69 -23.26 -0.70
CA GLU A 158 15.66 -23.73 0.28
C GLU A 158 16.86 -22.79 0.34
N GLY A 159 17.42 -22.58 1.52
CA GLY A 159 18.60 -21.78 1.78
C GLY A 159 18.35 -20.59 2.69
N ALA A 160 19.39 -19.79 2.90
CA ALA A 160 19.32 -18.61 3.75
C ALA A 160 18.29 -17.60 3.23
N VAL A 161 17.70 -16.81 4.12
CA VAL A 161 16.81 -15.71 3.72
C VAL A 161 17.57 -14.73 2.81
N PRO A 162 16.97 -14.28 1.68
CA PRO A 162 17.64 -13.38 0.75
C PRO A 162 17.87 -11.99 1.37
N PHE A 163 17.04 -11.62 2.32
CA PHE A 163 17.16 -10.37 3.07
C PHE A 163 17.19 -10.70 4.55
N ALA A 164 18.22 -10.23 5.23
CA ALA A 164 18.34 -10.32 6.68
C ALA A 164 18.39 -8.91 7.26
N ALA A 165 17.89 -8.74 8.47
CA ALA A 165 18.09 -7.48 9.19
C ALA A 165 19.59 -7.25 9.35
N HIS A 166 20.10 -6.15 8.78
CA HIS A 166 21.51 -5.82 8.85
C HIS A 166 21.78 -4.88 10.02
N GLN A 167 20.96 -3.87 10.16
CA GLN A 167 21.11 -2.83 11.17
C GLN A 167 19.74 -2.26 11.54
N GLU A 168 19.58 -1.91 12.81
CA GLU A 168 18.47 -1.12 13.31
C GLU A 168 18.97 0.31 13.55
N ILE A 169 18.29 1.30 12.97
CA ILE A 169 18.58 2.72 13.16
C ILE A 169 17.53 3.28 14.09
N LEU A 170 17.95 3.65 15.31
CA LEU A 170 17.05 4.19 16.32
C LEU A 170 16.95 5.71 16.20
N THR A 171 15.74 6.22 16.21
CA THR A 171 15.44 7.65 16.35
C THR A 171 15.32 8.04 17.82
N GLN A 172 15.36 9.35 18.13
CA GLN A 172 15.14 9.84 19.51
C GLN A 172 13.65 10.01 19.86
N THR A 173 12.78 9.80 18.89
CA THR A 173 11.35 10.00 19.09
C THR A 173 10.64 8.68 19.33
N ASP A 174 9.80 8.64 20.33
CA ASP A 174 8.86 7.57 20.64
C ASP A 174 7.44 7.87 20.10
N ARG A 175 7.27 8.99 19.39
CA ARG A 175 5.99 9.36 18.78
C ARG A 175 5.76 8.59 17.50
N LEU A 176 4.68 7.82 17.46
CA LEU A 176 4.18 7.21 16.23
C LEU A 176 3.92 8.31 15.18
N GLY A 177 4.51 8.17 14.00
CA GLY A 177 4.34 9.10 12.87
C GLY A 177 5.41 10.18 12.74
N SER A 178 6.25 10.43 13.74
CA SER A 178 7.32 11.42 13.63
C SER A 178 8.48 11.02 12.71
N CYS A 179 8.52 9.77 12.23
CA CYS A 179 9.46 9.33 11.20
C CYS A 179 8.97 9.64 9.77
N LEU A 180 7.82 10.28 9.62
CA LEU A 180 7.27 10.63 8.30
C LEU A 180 7.51 12.11 7.98
N PRO A 181 7.74 12.42 6.69
CA PRO A 181 8.12 11.48 5.64
C PRO A 181 9.50 10.88 5.90
N THR A 182 9.75 9.65 5.42
CA THR A 182 11.09 9.08 5.38
C THR A 182 11.64 9.24 3.97
N ILE A 183 12.74 9.97 3.84
CA ILE A 183 13.36 10.27 2.55
C ILE A 183 14.79 9.75 2.54
N VAL A 184 15.18 9.08 1.45
CA VAL A 184 16.54 8.61 1.22
C VAL A 184 17.09 9.39 0.04
N LYS A 185 18.04 10.28 0.29
CA LYS A 185 18.57 11.20 -0.71
C LYS A 185 20.01 11.60 -0.35
N ASP A 186 20.88 11.63 -1.33
CA ASP A 186 22.20 12.29 -1.20
C ASP A 186 21.96 13.82 -1.22
N ILE A 187 22.07 14.45 -0.05
CA ILE A 187 21.82 15.89 0.10
C ILE A 187 23.10 16.70 0.22
N ASN A 188 24.26 16.05 0.36
CA ASN A 188 25.56 16.71 0.47
C ASN A 188 26.45 16.50 -0.76
N GLY A 189 26.00 15.68 -1.74
CA GLY A 189 26.69 15.43 -2.99
C GLY A 189 27.91 14.51 -2.88
N ASP A 190 28.01 13.69 -1.82
CA ASP A 190 29.15 12.79 -1.61
C ASP A 190 28.95 11.39 -2.25
N GLY A 191 27.81 11.15 -2.88
CA GLY A 191 27.45 9.89 -3.53
C GLY A 191 26.88 8.84 -2.57
N LEU A 192 26.69 9.17 -1.29
CA LEU A 192 26.14 8.28 -0.27
C LEU A 192 24.81 8.86 0.25
N PRO A 193 23.66 8.24 -0.04
CA PRO A 193 22.38 8.82 0.36
C PRO A 193 22.19 8.81 1.87
N GLU A 194 21.73 9.92 2.41
CA GLU A 194 21.29 10.10 3.78
C GLU A 194 19.88 9.57 3.99
N ILE A 195 19.53 9.31 5.26
CA ILE A 195 18.14 9.07 5.68
C ILE A 195 17.64 10.32 6.39
N LEU A 196 16.63 10.97 5.82
CA LEU A 196 16.00 12.16 6.37
C LEU A 196 14.68 11.78 7.02
N LEU A 197 14.47 12.26 8.23
CA LEU A 197 13.24 12.12 9.02
C LEU A 197 12.75 13.53 9.41
N PRO A 198 12.16 14.29 8.47
CA PRO A 198 11.79 15.68 8.71
C PRO A 198 10.82 15.88 9.86
N GLY A 199 9.85 14.97 10.05
CA GLY A 199 8.91 15.05 11.19
C GLY A 199 9.59 14.93 12.56
N ALA A 200 10.68 14.18 12.65
CA ALA A 200 11.52 14.09 13.83
C ALA A 200 12.60 15.19 13.91
N ASN A 201 12.76 15.98 12.87
CA ASN A 201 13.89 16.87 12.69
C ASN A 201 15.25 16.16 12.82
N GLU A 202 15.36 14.96 12.23
CA GLU A 202 16.56 14.15 12.26
C GLU A 202 17.09 13.87 10.85
N VAL A 203 18.41 13.78 10.74
CA VAL A 203 19.12 13.24 9.58
C VAL A 203 20.12 12.19 10.07
N HIS A 204 20.21 11.10 9.33
CA HIS A 204 21.23 10.08 9.52
C HIS A 204 22.20 10.18 8.34
N TRP A 205 23.32 10.86 8.58
CA TRP A 205 24.38 11.04 7.62
C TRP A 205 25.04 9.71 7.30
N ASN A 206 25.09 9.32 6.05
CA ASN A 206 25.76 8.11 5.60
C ASN A 206 27.28 8.33 5.56
N ARG A 207 28.03 7.47 6.26
CA ARG A 207 29.51 7.54 6.32
C ARG A 207 30.16 6.38 5.57
N GLY A 208 29.38 5.72 4.72
CA GLY A 208 29.81 4.51 4.03
C GLY A 208 29.85 3.28 4.93
N GLY A 209 29.91 2.10 4.32
CA GLY A 209 29.99 0.83 5.04
C GLY A 209 28.85 0.60 6.03
N TRP A 210 27.65 1.10 5.72
CA TRP A 210 26.43 1.03 6.55
C TRP A 210 26.57 1.75 7.91
N LYS A 211 27.42 2.77 8.00
CA LYS A 211 27.57 3.59 9.20
C LYS A 211 26.78 4.88 9.03
N PHE A 212 25.90 5.15 9.98
CA PHE A 212 25.05 6.34 10.00
C PHE A 212 25.34 7.17 11.25
N GLU A 213 25.53 8.47 11.04
CA GLU A 213 25.73 9.46 12.10
C GLU A 213 24.47 10.32 12.21
N ARG A 214 23.80 10.26 13.36
CA ARG A 214 22.58 11.03 13.60
C ARG A 214 22.90 12.48 13.94
N ALA A 215 22.14 13.40 13.35
CA ALA A 215 22.18 14.82 13.65
C ALA A 215 20.79 15.46 13.51
N ARG A 216 20.67 16.76 13.83
CA ARG A 216 19.49 17.53 13.46
C ARG A 216 19.49 17.78 11.96
N LEU A 217 18.32 17.67 11.33
CA LEU A 217 18.14 17.98 9.92
C LEU A 217 18.10 19.51 9.71
N PHE A 218 17.29 20.21 10.48
CA PHE A 218 17.12 21.67 10.39
C PHE A 218 17.61 22.36 11.66
N ASN A 219 18.46 23.39 11.53
CA ASN A 219 18.86 24.20 12.65
C ASN A 219 17.72 25.08 13.17
N HIS A 220 16.85 25.52 12.25
CA HIS A 220 15.64 26.27 12.55
C HIS A 220 14.42 25.47 12.13
N TYR A 221 13.66 24.98 13.11
CA TYR A 221 12.51 24.11 12.91
C TYR A 221 11.25 24.75 13.54
N PRO A 222 10.59 25.67 12.79
CA PRO A 222 9.51 26.48 13.36
C PRO A 222 8.26 25.66 13.70
N THR A 223 8.05 24.54 13.01
CA THR A 223 6.88 23.68 13.21
C THR A 223 7.21 22.26 12.73
N GLU A 224 6.49 21.29 13.28
CA GLU A 224 6.57 19.88 12.86
C GLU A 224 6.11 19.74 11.40
N LEU A 225 6.93 19.06 10.60
CA LEU A 225 6.64 18.77 9.21
C LEU A 225 6.07 17.36 9.10
N THR A 226 5.09 17.21 8.25
CA THR A 226 4.34 15.96 8.09
C THR A 226 4.37 15.43 6.66
N ALA A 227 4.77 16.27 5.69
CA ALA A 227 5.12 15.88 4.34
C ALA A 227 6.24 16.77 3.81
N GLY A 228 6.92 16.35 2.75
CA GLY A 228 7.97 17.14 2.12
C GLY A 228 8.71 16.39 1.03
N VAL A 229 9.46 17.13 0.26
CA VAL A 229 10.28 16.63 -0.84
C VAL A 229 11.62 17.35 -0.88
N ALA A 230 12.68 16.61 -1.20
CA ALA A 230 14.05 17.09 -1.27
C ALA A 230 14.52 17.16 -2.73
N ALA A 231 14.74 18.38 -3.24
CA ALA A 231 15.22 18.65 -4.59
C ALA A 231 15.84 20.06 -4.67
N ASP A 232 16.49 20.39 -5.78
CA ASP A 232 16.97 21.75 -6.05
C ASP A 232 15.79 22.60 -6.52
N PHE A 233 15.36 23.56 -5.69
CA PHE A 233 14.24 24.45 -6.00
C PHE A 233 14.67 25.87 -6.37
N ASN A 234 15.95 26.19 -6.25
CA ASN A 234 16.46 27.53 -6.51
C ASN A 234 17.48 27.57 -7.64
N GLY A 235 17.75 26.44 -8.30
CA GLY A 235 18.66 26.33 -9.44
C GLY A 235 20.15 26.45 -9.09
N ASP A 236 20.54 26.25 -7.82
CA ASP A 236 21.92 26.43 -7.38
C ASP A 236 22.74 25.11 -7.39
N GLY A 237 22.12 24.00 -7.79
CA GLY A 237 22.73 22.66 -7.90
C GLY A 237 22.78 21.90 -6.57
N ARG A 238 22.20 22.43 -5.49
CA ARG A 238 22.12 21.77 -4.18
C ARG A 238 20.71 21.30 -3.88
N VAL A 239 20.61 20.29 -3.04
CA VAL A 239 19.31 19.75 -2.65
C VAL A 239 18.70 20.58 -1.53
N ASP A 240 17.67 21.33 -1.85
CA ASP A 240 16.80 22.03 -0.91
C ASP A 240 15.72 21.10 -0.36
N PHE A 241 14.93 21.59 0.61
CA PHE A 241 13.82 20.85 1.16
C PHE A 241 12.55 21.69 1.21
N PHE A 242 11.52 21.27 0.47
CA PHE A 242 10.17 21.82 0.59
C PHE A 242 9.38 21.01 1.62
N GLY A 243 8.91 21.66 2.67
CA GLY A 243 8.24 21.02 3.80
C GLY A 243 6.84 21.55 4.05
N LEU A 244 5.92 20.65 4.35
CA LEU A 244 4.54 20.93 4.70
C LEU A 244 4.32 20.67 6.19
N PRO A 245 3.87 21.65 6.97
CA PRO A 245 3.39 21.44 8.32
C PRO A 245 1.97 20.88 8.30
N GLN A 246 1.50 20.38 9.42
CA GLN A 246 0.11 19.91 9.55
C GLN A 246 -0.91 21.01 9.24
N GLN A 247 -0.58 22.25 9.57
CA GLN A 247 -1.39 23.42 9.30
C GLN A 247 -0.51 24.61 8.99
N GLY A 248 -0.99 25.54 8.18
CA GLY A 248 -0.29 26.77 7.84
C GLY A 248 0.40 26.74 6.47
N GLN A 249 1.39 27.59 6.29
CA GLN A 249 2.07 27.74 5.01
C GLN A 249 3.21 26.73 4.85
N PRO A 250 3.51 26.29 3.61
CA PRO A 250 4.72 25.51 3.31
C PRO A 250 6.00 26.29 3.66
N TRP A 251 7.08 25.55 3.84
CA TRP A 251 8.41 26.08 4.12
C TRP A 251 9.42 25.58 3.12
N LEU A 252 10.26 26.47 2.61
CA LEU A 252 11.46 26.14 1.83
C LEU A 252 12.70 26.28 2.70
N TYR A 253 13.43 25.20 2.87
CA TYR A 253 14.73 25.13 3.52
C TYR A 253 15.81 25.07 2.44
N VAL A 254 16.59 26.13 2.31
CA VAL A 254 17.66 26.21 1.33
C VAL A 254 18.94 25.63 1.94
N ALA A 255 19.62 24.77 1.19
CA ALA A 255 20.86 24.16 1.61
C ALA A 255 22.03 25.16 1.56
N ASP A 256 22.96 25.02 2.49
CA ASP A 256 24.28 25.69 2.41
C ASP A 256 25.26 24.88 1.54
N ASP A 257 26.47 25.39 1.35
CA ASP A 257 27.51 24.77 0.51
C ASP A 257 27.92 23.35 0.97
N SER A 258 27.53 22.94 2.16
CA SER A 258 27.79 21.60 2.71
C SER A 258 26.55 20.68 2.65
N GLY A 259 25.47 21.11 1.98
CA GLY A 259 24.23 20.36 1.90
C GLY A 259 23.43 20.34 3.21
N ARG A 260 23.64 21.34 4.09
CA ARG A 260 22.97 21.42 5.40
C ARG A 260 21.95 22.55 5.44
N PHE A 261 20.88 22.36 6.18
CA PHE A 261 19.82 23.36 6.36
C PHE A 261 20.09 24.22 7.61
N THR A 262 21.08 25.09 7.52
CA THR A 262 21.54 25.93 8.64
C THR A 262 20.82 27.26 8.74
N ALA A 263 20.33 27.78 7.60
CA ALA A 263 19.59 29.04 7.55
C ALA A 263 18.15 28.91 8.06
N ARG A 264 17.51 30.04 8.33
CA ARG A 264 16.08 30.08 8.60
C ARG A 264 15.29 29.75 7.32
N PRO A 265 14.27 28.87 7.39
CA PRO A 265 13.46 28.55 6.23
C PRO A 265 12.61 29.76 5.79
N GLN A 266 12.29 29.78 4.53
CA GLN A 266 11.40 30.79 3.92
C GLN A 266 9.97 30.27 3.97
N ALA A 267 9.03 31.08 4.45
CA ALA A 267 7.62 30.75 4.35
C ALA A 267 7.15 30.98 2.89
N ILE A 268 6.60 29.93 2.29
CA ILE A 268 6.02 30.01 0.93
C ILE A 268 4.65 30.65 1.05
N ARG A 269 4.55 31.92 0.62
CA ARG A 269 3.32 32.71 0.70
C ARG A 269 2.53 32.60 -0.60
N VAL A 270 1.74 31.55 -0.72
CA VAL A 270 0.80 31.33 -1.83
C VAL A 270 -0.63 31.41 -1.29
N PRO A 271 -1.62 31.78 -2.11
CA PRO A 271 -3.02 31.90 -1.69
C PRO A 271 -3.68 30.53 -1.50
N ILE A 272 -3.06 29.68 -0.68
CA ILE A 272 -3.61 28.39 -0.27
C ILE A 272 -4.57 28.65 0.89
N SER A 273 -5.85 28.44 0.67
CA SER A 273 -6.90 28.75 1.64
C SER A 273 -7.10 27.65 2.70
N GLU A 274 -6.77 26.43 2.38
CA GLU A 274 -7.07 25.24 3.19
C GLU A 274 -5.90 24.25 3.13
N LEU A 275 -4.86 24.45 3.92
CA LEU A 275 -3.81 23.46 4.13
C LEU A 275 -4.01 22.82 5.51
N GLU A 276 -4.81 21.76 5.57
CA GLU A 276 -5.24 21.15 6.84
C GLU A 276 -5.01 19.63 6.90
N GLY A 277 -4.89 18.97 5.77
CA GLY A 277 -4.78 17.51 5.72
C GLY A 277 -3.84 17.07 4.62
N HIS A 278 -2.54 17.21 4.89
CA HIS A 278 -1.56 16.74 3.91
C HIS A 278 -1.47 15.23 3.93
N SER A 279 -1.17 14.68 2.79
CA SER A 279 -0.88 13.26 2.65
C SER A 279 0.42 13.03 1.90
N ALA A 280 0.68 13.77 0.83
CA ALA A 280 1.90 13.66 0.05
C ALA A 280 2.22 14.92 -0.73
N VAL A 281 3.46 14.98 -1.22
CA VAL A 281 3.94 16.01 -2.12
C VAL A 281 4.87 15.36 -3.14
N THR A 282 4.78 15.79 -4.40
CA THR A 282 5.70 15.40 -5.45
C THR A 282 6.20 16.63 -6.21
N ALA A 283 7.37 16.52 -6.81
CA ALA A 283 7.99 17.59 -7.59
C ALA A 283 8.35 17.10 -9.00
N GLY A 284 8.26 17.99 -9.97
CA GLY A 284 8.63 17.77 -11.37
C GLY A 284 8.47 19.05 -12.18
N ASP A 285 9.24 19.18 -13.23
CA ASP A 285 9.09 20.27 -14.22
C ASP A 285 7.86 19.97 -15.09
N VAL A 286 6.75 20.66 -14.84
CA VAL A 286 5.50 20.37 -15.56
C VAL A 286 5.19 21.40 -16.66
N ASP A 287 5.91 22.50 -16.70
CA ASP A 287 5.69 23.52 -17.73
C ASP A 287 6.86 23.71 -18.71
N GLY A 288 7.93 22.93 -18.53
CA GLY A 288 9.04 22.82 -19.46
C GLY A 288 10.04 23.97 -19.35
N ASP A 289 10.11 24.63 -18.19
CA ASP A 289 11.03 25.75 -17.96
C ASP A 289 12.34 25.34 -17.24
N ASN A 290 12.50 24.03 -16.91
CA ASN A 290 13.57 23.38 -16.20
C ASN A 290 13.62 23.69 -14.70
N ASP A 291 12.57 24.23 -14.13
CA ASP A 291 12.42 24.44 -12.70
C ASP A 291 11.49 23.37 -12.11
N LEU A 292 11.68 23.00 -10.86
CA LEU A 292 10.85 21.95 -10.26
C LEU A 292 9.60 22.54 -9.62
N ASP A 293 8.45 22.19 -10.17
CA ASP A 293 7.13 22.50 -9.65
C ASP A 293 6.69 21.49 -8.59
N ILE A 294 5.64 21.85 -7.86
CA ILE A 294 5.18 21.02 -6.73
C ILE A 294 3.68 20.75 -6.85
N TRP A 295 3.32 19.48 -6.72
CA TRP A 295 1.94 19.05 -6.49
C TRP A 295 1.75 18.67 -5.02
N VAL A 296 0.91 19.43 -4.33
CA VAL A 296 0.52 19.20 -2.93
C VAL A 296 -0.79 18.45 -2.91
N MET A 297 -0.80 17.27 -2.32
CA MET A 297 -1.99 16.42 -2.16
C MET A 297 -2.48 16.44 -0.75
N GLN A 298 -3.80 16.42 -0.56
CA GLN A 298 -4.40 16.45 0.76
C GLN A 298 -5.43 15.35 0.97
N TYR A 299 -5.41 14.77 2.15
CA TYR A 299 -6.36 13.76 2.60
C TYR A 299 -7.20 14.28 3.75
N LYS A 300 -8.50 14.00 3.70
CA LYS A 300 -9.44 14.30 4.78
C LYS A 300 -9.97 13.00 5.38
N PHE A 301 -9.76 12.82 6.67
CA PHE A 301 -10.22 11.61 7.35
C PHE A 301 -11.74 11.43 7.26
N PRO A 302 -12.23 10.24 6.84
CA PRO A 302 -13.66 10.00 6.61
C PRO A 302 -14.46 9.89 7.89
N TYR A 303 -13.81 9.55 9.00
CA TYR A 303 -14.49 9.16 10.25
C TYR A 303 -14.68 10.31 11.24
N VAL A 304 -14.40 11.56 10.85
CA VAL A 304 -14.71 12.69 11.69
C VAL A 304 -16.23 12.79 11.85
N ARG A 305 -16.72 12.52 13.06
CA ARG A 305 -18.14 12.42 13.41
C ARG A 305 -18.90 11.24 12.75
N GLY A 306 -18.20 10.17 12.34
CA GLY A 306 -18.81 8.96 11.80
C GLY A 306 -19.42 9.10 10.41
N GLN A 307 -19.03 10.10 9.64
CA GLN A 307 -19.56 10.31 8.30
C GLN A 307 -18.60 9.79 7.23
N PHE A 308 -19.10 8.91 6.37
CA PHE A 308 -18.45 8.55 5.11
C PHE A 308 -18.67 9.67 4.08
N PRO A 309 -17.76 9.81 3.09
CA PRO A 309 -17.99 10.70 1.95
C PRO A 309 -19.22 10.29 1.16
N THR A 310 -19.87 11.26 0.53
CA THR A 310 -21.06 11.00 -0.31
C THR A 310 -20.89 11.69 -1.67
N PRO A 311 -20.82 10.95 -2.77
CA PRO A 311 -20.81 9.47 -2.87
C PRO A 311 -19.48 8.89 -2.38
N TYR A 312 -19.50 7.73 -1.74
CA TYR A 312 -18.28 7.14 -1.18
C TYR A 312 -17.39 6.43 -2.23
N TYR A 313 -17.88 6.21 -3.45
CA TYR A 313 -17.16 5.59 -4.56
C TYR A 313 -16.59 6.59 -5.58
N ASN A 314 -16.90 7.88 -5.48
CA ASN A 314 -16.41 8.95 -6.34
C ASN A 314 -16.36 10.27 -5.55
N ALA A 315 -15.76 10.22 -4.36
CA ALA A 315 -15.72 11.34 -3.44
C ALA A 315 -14.89 12.50 -3.98
N ASN A 316 -15.39 13.73 -3.82
CA ASN A 316 -14.68 14.98 -4.13
C ASN A 316 -15.00 16.02 -3.04
N ASP A 317 -14.88 15.60 -1.78
CA ASP A 317 -15.24 16.38 -0.57
C ASP A 317 -14.08 16.48 0.43
N GLY A 318 -12.86 16.18 -0.03
CA GLY A 318 -11.62 16.31 0.72
C GLY A 318 -11.13 17.76 0.81
N PHE A 319 -9.93 17.93 1.34
CA PHE A 319 -9.19 19.17 1.25
C PHE A 319 -8.61 19.36 -0.16
N PRO A 320 -8.46 20.60 -0.65
CA PRO A 320 -8.01 20.83 -2.01
C PRO A 320 -6.53 20.48 -2.19
N SER A 321 -6.21 19.86 -3.32
CA SER A 321 -4.82 19.72 -3.78
C SER A 321 -4.39 20.97 -4.54
N TYR A 322 -3.09 21.27 -4.56
CA TYR A 322 -2.56 22.49 -5.17
C TYR A 322 -1.37 22.22 -6.08
N LEU A 323 -1.38 22.79 -7.28
CA LEU A 323 -0.21 22.92 -8.13
C LEU A 323 0.47 24.26 -7.86
N LEU A 324 1.75 24.20 -7.52
CA LEU A 324 2.60 25.36 -7.26
C LEU A 324 3.70 25.39 -8.32
N LEU A 325 3.64 26.34 -9.25
CA LEU A 325 4.69 26.57 -10.23
C LEU A 325 5.81 27.40 -9.60
N ASN A 326 7.03 26.97 -9.81
CA ASN A 326 8.26 27.60 -9.36
C ASN A 326 8.75 28.62 -10.40
N ASP A 327 9.60 29.56 -10.01
CA ASP A 327 10.28 30.51 -10.89
C ASP A 327 11.80 30.28 -10.96
N GLY A 328 12.25 29.10 -10.56
CA GLY A 328 13.67 28.73 -10.50
C GLY A 328 14.46 29.39 -9.38
N HIS A 329 13.81 30.19 -8.56
CA HIS A 329 14.45 30.90 -7.43
C HIS A 329 13.77 30.58 -6.09
N GLY A 330 12.98 29.50 -6.05
CA GLY A 330 12.26 29.07 -4.86
C GLY A 330 11.03 29.95 -4.53
N LYS A 331 10.49 30.68 -5.51
CA LYS A 331 9.27 31.43 -5.37
C LYS A 331 8.16 30.77 -6.16
N PHE A 332 7.09 30.43 -5.47
CA PHE A 332 6.00 29.61 -6.01
C PHE A 332 4.75 30.44 -6.29
N THR A 333 4.01 30.02 -7.32
CA THR A 333 2.71 30.59 -7.72
C THR A 333 1.66 29.47 -7.79
N GLU A 334 0.49 29.66 -7.17
CA GLU A 334 -0.62 28.70 -7.24
C GLU A 334 -1.24 28.72 -8.64
N ALA A 335 -1.33 27.55 -9.27
CA ALA A 335 -1.76 27.41 -10.67
C ALA A 335 -2.84 26.33 -10.91
N THR A 336 -3.38 25.68 -9.87
CA THR A 336 -4.29 24.52 -10.00
C THR A 336 -5.46 24.77 -10.94
N GLY A 337 -6.10 25.93 -10.81
CA GLY A 337 -7.22 26.31 -11.68
C GLY A 337 -6.80 26.57 -13.13
N LEU A 338 -5.66 27.24 -13.30
CA LEU A 338 -5.11 27.53 -14.62
C LEU A 338 -4.62 26.27 -15.32
N ALA A 339 -4.11 25.31 -14.56
CA ALA A 339 -3.61 24.03 -15.06
C ALA A 339 -4.72 23.03 -15.47
N GLY A 340 -5.99 23.28 -15.11
CA GLY A 340 -7.10 22.37 -15.42
C GLY A 340 -7.34 21.28 -14.37
N LEU A 341 -6.70 21.35 -13.20
CA LEU A 341 -6.74 20.31 -12.15
C LEU A 341 -7.83 20.55 -11.10
N ALA A 342 -8.51 21.69 -11.11
CA ALA A 342 -9.44 22.09 -10.05
C ALA A 342 -10.72 21.25 -9.97
N ALA A 343 -11.18 20.65 -11.07
CA ALA A 343 -12.47 19.92 -11.11
C ALA A 343 -12.52 18.73 -10.14
N LYS A 344 -11.42 18.00 -10.02
CA LYS A 344 -11.24 16.89 -9.08
C LYS A 344 -10.24 17.22 -7.96
N GLY A 345 -9.97 18.48 -7.74
CA GLY A 345 -8.97 18.97 -6.79
C GLY A 345 -9.30 18.66 -5.31
N ARG A 346 -10.54 18.27 -5.01
CA ARG A 346 -10.97 17.92 -3.64
C ARG A 346 -11.11 16.42 -3.41
N ARG A 347 -10.40 15.62 -4.18
CA ARG A 347 -10.26 14.19 -3.91
C ARG A 347 -9.58 13.97 -2.55
N ARG A 348 -9.84 12.81 -1.93
CA ARG A 348 -9.12 12.37 -0.73
C ARG A 348 -7.84 11.67 -1.16
N THR A 349 -6.88 12.46 -1.66
CA THR A 349 -5.68 11.96 -2.34
C THR A 349 -4.61 11.57 -1.34
N TYR A 350 -4.15 10.33 -1.41
CA TYR A 350 -3.07 9.80 -0.59
C TYR A 350 -1.70 9.90 -1.25
N SER A 351 -1.65 9.73 -2.56
CA SER A 351 -0.39 9.80 -3.29
C SER A 351 -0.62 10.22 -4.74
N GLY A 352 0.43 10.74 -5.36
CA GLY A 352 0.46 11.10 -6.76
C GLY A 352 1.87 11.23 -7.24
N SER A 353 2.07 11.07 -8.53
CA SER A 353 3.37 11.20 -9.18
C SER A 353 3.24 11.91 -10.51
N PHE A 354 4.28 12.68 -10.81
CA PHE A 354 4.55 13.14 -12.15
C PHE A 354 5.35 12.06 -12.89
N VAL A 355 4.88 11.67 -14.08
CA VAL A 355 5.54 10.65 -14.92
C VAL A 355 5.04 10.80 -16.34
N ASP A 356 5.89 10.60 -17.33
CA ASP A 356 5.54 10.56 -18.74
C ASP A 356 4.80 9.25 -19.05
N PHE A 357 3.47 9.27 -19.18
CA PHE A 357 2.63 8.09 -19.41
C PHE A 357 2.44 7.75 -20.89
N ASP A 358 2.45 8.74 -21.76
CA ASP A 358 2.20 8.53 -23.18
C ASP A 358 3.48 8.58 -24.04
N GLY A 359 4.64 8.86 -23.42
CA GLY A 359 5.95 8.81 -24.07
C GLY A 359 6.25 10.03 -24.93
N ASP A 360 5.59 11.16 -24.66
CA ASP A 360 5.79 12.40 -25.41
C ASP A 360 6.90 13.30 -24.83
N GLY A 361 7.41 12.97 -23.65
CA GLY A 361 8.49 13.65 -22.96
C GLY A 361 8.02 14.66 -21.92
N ASP A 362 6.71 14.89 -21.80
CA ASP A 362 6.11 15.79 -20.82
C ASP A 362 5.70 15.02 -19.56
N LEU A 363 5.77 15.65 -18.40
CA LEU A 363 5.37 15.00 -17.15
C LEU A 363 3.86 15.09 -16.95
N ASP A 364 3.19 13.95 -17.01
CA ASP A 364 1.78 13.76 -16.71
C ASP A 364 1.53 13.58 -15.20
N LEU A 365 0.27 13.55 -14.77
CA LEU A 365 -0.09 13.42 -13.37
C LEU A 365 -1.00 12.21 -13.14
N LEU A 366 -0.56 11.30 -12.27
CA LEU A 366 -1.41 10.27 -11.65
C LEU A 366 -1.71 10.64 -10.21
N ASN A 367 -2.98 10.66 -9.83
CA ASN A 367 -3.44 10.72 -8.44
C ASN A 367 -4.07 9.40 -8.01
N VAL A 368 -3.79 8.99 -6.77
CA VAL A 368 -4.41 7.84 -6.11
C VAL A 368 -5.18 8.33 -4.90
N SER A 369 -6.49 8.12 -4.92
CA SER A 369 -7.40 8.67 -3.93
C SER A 369 -8.24 7.60 -3.29
N ASP A 370 -8.39 7.68 -1.96
CA ASP A 370 -9.37 6.91 -1.22
C ASP A 370 -10.79 7.38 -1.56
N PHE A 371 -11.74 6.47 -1.66
CA PHE A 371 -13.14 6.74 -2.05
C PHE A 371 -13.34 7.36 -3.44
N ALA A 372 -12.30 7.43 -4.27
CA ALA A 372 -12.42 7.96 -5.63
C ALA A 372 -11.64 7.14 -6.68
N GLY A 373 -10.58 6.46 -6.27
CA GLY A 373 -9.75 5.63 -7.15
C GLY A 373 -8.61 6.43 -7.80
N LEU A 374 -8.35 6.16 -9.07
CA LEU A 374 -7.30 6.78 -9.84
C LEU A 374 -7.85 7.95 -10.64
N ASP A 375 -7.09 9.05 -10.73
CA ASP A 375 -7.29 10.12 -11.69
C ASP A 375 -6.00 10.29 -12.49
N LEU A 376 -6.12 10.25 -13.83
CA LEU A 376 -5.00 10.37 -14.75
C LEU A 376 -5.21 11.59 -15.66
N TYR A 377 -4.16 12.40 -15.77
CA TYR A 377 -4.15 13.64 -16.54
C TYR A 377 -2.92 13.67 -17.45
N LEU A 378 -3.12 13.89 -18.74
CA LEU A 378 -2.04 14.20 -19.68
C LEU A 378 -1.72 15.69 -19.68
N ASN A 379 -0.45 16.00 -19.63
CA ASN A 379 0.10 17.35 -19.77
C ASN A 379 0.31 17.71 -21.25
N ASN A 380 0.57 18.93 -21.53
CA ASN A 380 0.93 19.44 -22.86
C ASN A 380 2.33 20.09 -22.88
N GLY A 381 3.18 19.78 -21.88
CA GLY A 381 4.50 20.35 -21.70
C GLY A 381 4.52 21.84 -21.33
N LYS A 382 3.38 22.41 -20.93
CA LYS A 382 3.24 23.82 -20.51
C LYS A 382 2.35 23.95 -19.27
N GLY A 383 2.36 22.96 -18.40
CA GLY A 383 1.58 22.95 -17.17
C GLY A 383 0.05 22.93 -17.39
N LYS A 384 -0.42 22.44 -18.55
CA LYS A 384 -1.86 22.30 -18.85
C LYS A 384 -2.24 20.84 -18.94
N PHE A 385 -3.10 20.43 -18.04
CA PHE A 385 -3.50 19.04 -17.87
C PHE A 385 -4.89 18.77 -18.43
N THR A 386 -5.02 17.67 -19.14
CA THR A 386 -6.28 17.13 -19.66
C THR A 386 -6.64 15.85 -18.93
N ASP A 387 -7.81 15.82 -18.33
CA ASP A 387 -8.32 14.63 -17.63
C ASP A 387 -8.66 13.51 -18.63
N ILE A 388 -7.95 12.40 -18.54
CA ILE A 388 -8.18 11.20 -19.35
C ILE A 388 -8.58 9.99 -18.50
N THR A 389 -8.98 10.21 -17.26
CA THR A 389 -9.34 9.15 -16.28
C THR A 389 -10.31 8.11 -16.84
N GLU A 390 -11.27 8.54 -17.70
CA GLU A 390 -12.25 7.63 -18.31
C GLU A 390 -11.61 6.56 -19.21
N GLN A 391 -10.41 6.82 -19.75
CA GLN A 391 -9.67 5.84 -20.57
C GLN A 391 -9.15 4.64 -19.75
N LEU A 392 -9.07 4.77 -18.42
CA LEU A 392 -8.71 3.68 -17.53
C LEU A 392 -9.83 2.62 -17.37
N GLY A 393 -11.04 2.92 -17.87
CA GLY A 393 -12.19 2.01 -17.73
C GLY A 393 -12.47 1.69 -16.25
N ASP A 394 -12.73 0.42 -15.94
CA ASP A 394 -13.03 -0.02 -14.57
C ASP A 394 -11.82 0.05 -13.63
N THR A 395 -10.59 0.06 -14.16
CA THR A 395 -9.36 0.18 -13.37
C THR A 395 -9.31 1.48 -12.56
N ARG A 396 -9.97 2.55 -13.04
CA ARG A 396 -10.05 3.84 -12.33
C ARG A 396 -10.64 3.73 -10.92
N PHE A 397 -11.44 2.71 -10.63
CA PHE A 397 -12.04 2.48 -9.31
C PHE A 397 -11.13 1.71 -8.35
N SER A 398 -9.86 1.60 -8.66
CA SER A 398 -8.86 0.99 -7.78
C SER A 398 -8.54 1.93 -6.62
N PHE A 399 -9.28 1.82 -5.53
CA PHE A 399 -9.02 2.59 -4.32
C PHE A 399 -7.68 2.22 -3.71
N GLY A 400 -6.90 3.22 -3.32
CA GLY A 400 -5.56 2.97 -2.81
C GLY A 400 -5.02 4.13 -1.99
N MET A 401 -3.92 3.85 -1.27
CA MET A 401 -3.21 4.82 -0.44
C MET A 401 -1.78 5.06 -0.90
N SER A 402 -1.30 4.27 -1.84
CA SER A 402 0.04 4.41 -2.43
C SER A 402 0.09 3.77 -3.81
N HIS A 403 1.09 4.14 -4.57
CA HIS A 403 1.41 3.52 -5.86
C HIS A 403 2.93 3.44 -6.03
N THR A 404 3.34 2.62 -6.96
CA THR A 404 4.69 2.61 -7.49
C THR A 404 4.63 2.42 -8.99
N LEU A 405 5.57 3.01 -9.68
CA LEU A 405 5.69 2.95 -11.13
C LEU A 405 6.99 2.23 -11.48
N GLY A 406 6.99 1.51 -12.57
CA GLY A 406 8.17 0.82 -13.07
C GLY A 406 7.94 0.27 -14.46
N ASP A 407 9.03 0.13 -15.18
CA ASP A 407 9.06 -0.63 -16.42
C ASP A 407 9.18 -2.11 -16.06
N PHE A 408 8.16 -2.90 -16.39
CA PHE A 408 8.05 -4.31 -16.02
C PHE A 408 8.26 -5.26 -17.22
N ASN A 409 8.62 -4.77 -18.37
CA ASN A 409 8.87 -5.52 -19.59
C ASN A 409 10.25 -5.23 -20.22
#